data_bbee6cdb18cdf9e921ba9a1352fc6ff6
#
_entry.id   bbee6cdb18cdf9e921ba9a1352fc6ff6
#
_cell.length_a   1.000
_cell.length_b   1.000
_cell.length_c   1.000
_cell.angle_alpha   90.00
_cell.angle_beta   90.00
_cell.angle_gamma   90.00
#
_symmetry.space_group_name_H-M   'P 1'
#
loop_
_entity.id
_entity.type
_entity.pdbx_description
1 polymer ?
#
loop_
_entity_poly.entity_id
_entity_poly.type
_entity_poly.pdbx_seq_one_letter_code
_entity_poly.pdbx_strand_id
1 'polypeptide(L)'
;MASDSRHRPVETVETAFDIVDVVKAADGARITEIAAELELAKSTVHRHAKTLEARGLLVQEGDTYRISTWFLDYGIHVRNRHRLYDVARPKVDELAAETDEKVWCVIEEHGVGVHIYGAQGRHSVKTHARIGQRTHLHQFAAGKAILAHLPDERIERILDDYGLSAQTDRTITDRDELREHLETIRERGYAFNREESVIGVHAVGAPVRNESGTAIGAISVAGPANRLRGDLMTEDLPDLLLGATNEVEVNLAHS
;
A
#
# COMPACT_ATOMS: atom_id res chain seq x y z
N MET A 1 35.17 -5.06 -2.63
CA MET A 1 34.99 -3.59 -2.56
C MET A 1 34.15 -3.19 -3.77
N ALA A 2 32.84 -3.28 -3.66
CA ALA A 2 31.91 -2.77 -4.68
C ALA A 2 31.61 -1.31 -4.33
N SER A 3 31.93 -0.42 -5.27
CA SER A 3 31.70 1.02 -5.19
C SER A 3 30.20 1.27 -5.08
N ASP A 4 29.74 1.61 -3.88
CA ASP A 4 28.44 2.23 -3.64
C ASP A 4 28.49 3.65 -4.27
N SER A 5 28.19 3.72 -5.57
CA SER A 5 27.96 4.99 -6.24
C SER A 5 26.59 5.52 -5.79
N ARG A 6 26.52 6.06 -4.57
CA ARG A 6 25.34 6.82 -4.11
C ARG A 6 25.10 7.91 -5.13
N HIS A 7 24.10 7.66 -5.95
CA HIS A 7 23.64 8.64 -6.92
C HIS A 7 23.29 9.91 -6.15
N ARG A 8 24.04 11.01 -6.37
CA ARG A 8 23.77 12.28 -5.70
C ARG A 8 22.45 12.81 -6.24
N PRO A 9 21.43 12.94 -5.39
CA PRO A 9 20.12 13.39 -5.85
C PRO A 9 20.19 14.79 -6.49
N VAL A 10 19.25 15.08 -7.39
CA VAL A 10 19.13 16.39 -8.01
C VAL A 10 18.24 17.25 -7.11
N GLU A 11 18.84 18.09 -6.29
CA GLU A 11 18.19 18.90 -5.24
C GLU A 11 16.96 19.66 -5.76
N THR A 12 17.01 20.21 -6.97
CA THR A 12 15.88 20.92 -7.59
C THR A 12 14.67 20.00 -7.81
N VAL A 13 14.89 18.71 -8.10
CA VAL A 13 13.82 17.73 -8.28
C VAL A 13 13.24 17.34 -6.94
N GLU A 14 14.09 17.11 -5.94
CA GLU A 14 13.63 16.83 -4.56
C GLU A 14 12.77 17.96 -4.05
N THR A 15 13.26 19.20 -4.09
CA THR A 15 12.49 20.38 -3.68
C THR A 15 11.13 20.49 -4.38
N ALA A 16 11.06 20.13 -5.68
CA ALA A 16 9.79 20.17 -6.40
C ALA A 16 8.80 19.12 -5.86
N PHE A 17 9.25 17.91 -5.51
CA PHE A 17 8.39 16.88 -4.92
C PHE A 17 8.05 17.18 -3.46
N ASP A 18 8.97 17.74 -2.66
CA ASP A 18 8.70 18.20 -1.30
C ASP A 18 7.55 19.22 -1.28
N ILE A 19 7.55 20.18 -2.22
CA ILE A 19 6.44 21.13 -2.39
C ILE A 19 5.12 20.41 -2.72
N VAL A 20 5.15 19.43 -3.62
CA VAL A 20 3.97 18.62 -3.96
C VAL A 20 3.43 17.87 -2.73
N ASP A 21 4.32 17.30 -1.92
CA ASP A 21 3.93 16.55 -0.71
C ASP A 21 3.34 17.48 0.38
N VAL A 22 3.90 18.66 0.59
CA VAL A 22 3.33 19.68 1.51
C VAL A 22 1.93 20.10 1.04
N VAL A 23 1.78 20.43 -0.25
CA VAL A 23 0.48 20.83 -0.81
C VAL A 23 -0.55 19.72 -0.68
N LYS A 24 -0.15 18.46 -0.89
CA LYS A 24 -1.01 17.29 -0.75
C LYS A 24 -1.41 17.04 0.71
N ALA A 25 -0.46 17.15 1.65
CA ALA A 25 -0.71 16.89 3.07
C ALA A 25 -1.67 17.90 3.68
N ALA A 26 -1.58 19.16 3.25
CA ALA A 26 -2.41 20.28 3.73
C ALA A 26 -3.75 20.42 2.96
N ASP A 27 -4.03 19.56 1.97
CA ASP A 27 -5.17 19.73 1.02
C ASP A 27 -5.20 21.13 0.37
N GLY A 28 -4.02 21.68 0.09
CA GLY A 28 -3.78 23.01 -0.47
C GLY A 28 -2.97 23.89 0.49
N ALA A 29 -2.01 24.64 -0.07
CA ALA A 29 -1.13 25.50 0.72
C ALA A 29 -0.74 26.78 -0.03
N ARG A 30 -0.48 27.84 0.72
CA ARG A 30 0.06 29.11 0.20
C ARG A 30 1.58 29.05 0.13
N ILE A 31 2.18 29.88 -0.71
CA ILE A 31 3.65 30.01 -0.79
C ILE A 31 4.31 30.23 0.57
N THR A 32 3.65 31.02 1.45
CA THR A 32 4.19 31.31 2.79
C THR A 32 4.17 30.11 3.72
N GLU A 33 3.17 29.25 3.61
CA GLU A 33 3.00 28.04 4.40
C GLU A 33 4.00 26.97 3.93
N ILE A 34 4.11 26.77 2.62
CA ILE A 34 5.10 25.84 2.03
C ILE A 34 6.52 26.27 2.39
N ALA A 35 6.82 27.59 2.31
CA ALA A 35 8.13 28.13 2.62
C ALA A 35 8.50 27.93 4.10
N ALA A 36 7.54 28.03 5.00
CA ALA A 36 7.73 27.78 6.43
C ALA A 36 7.96 26.31 6.73
N GLU A 37 7.15 25.41 6.13
CA GLU A 37 7.25 23.96 6.34
C GLU A 37 8.57 23.37 5.82
N LEU A 38 9.04 23.84 4.67
CA LEU A 38 10.28 23.36 4.05
C LEU A 38 11.53 24.17 4.43
N GLU A 39 11.40 25.17 5.28
CA GLU A 39 12.48 26.10 5.67
C GLU A 39 13.18 26.75 4.45
N LEU A 40 12.41 27.05 3.39
CA LEU A 40 12.92 27.62 2.14
C LEU A 40 12.57 29.11 1.99
N ALA A 41 13.36 29.83 1.20
CA ALA A 41 13.02 31.20 0.80
C ALA A 41 11.73 31.20 -0.04
N LYS A 42 10.80 32.14 0.24
CA LYS A 42 9.54 32.32 -0.50
C LYS A 42 9.75 32.45 -2.01
N SER A 43 10.83 33.08 -2.43
CA SER A 43 11.18 33.22 -3.86
C SER A 43 11.55 31.90 -4.50
N THR A 44 12.20 30.99 -3.77
CA THR A 44 12.51 29.62 -4.22
C THR A 44 11.22 28.83 -4.39
N VAL A 45 10.37 28.77 -3.36
CA VAL A 45 9.08 28.07 -3.41
C VAL A 45 8.20 28.61 -4.55
N HIS A 46 8.10 29.95 -4.69
CA HIS A 46 7.33 30.56 -5.77
C HIS A 46 7.81 30.11 -7.17
N ARG A 47 9.13 30.10 -7.40
CA ARG A 47 9.68 29.67 -8.70
C ARG A 47 9.37 28.21 -9.01
N HIS A 48 9.50 27.33 -8.02
CA HIS A 48 9.13 25.89 -8.18
C HIS A 48 7.62 25.71 -8.39
N ALA A 49 6.78 26.37 -7.57
CA ALA A 49 5.33 26.28 -7.69
C ALA A 49 4.84 26.77 -9.06
N LYS A 50 5.40 27.89 -9.57
CA LYS A 50 5.08 28.38 -10.93
C LYS A 50 5.55 27.42 -12.03
N THR A 51 6.66 26.73 -11.84
CA THR A 51 7.10 25.68 -12.79
C THR A 51 6.16 24.49 -12.77
N LEU A 52 5.77 24.02 -11.56
CA LEU A 52 4.83 22.91 -11.39
C LEU A 52 3.43 23.26 -11.96
N GLU A 53 2.97 24.49 -11.75
CA GLU A 53 1.72 25.01 -12.33
C GLU A 53 1.79 25.04 -13.87
N ALA A 54 2.87 25.60 -14.43
CA ALA A 54 3.07 25.63 -15.87
C ALA A 54 3.15 24.23 -16.51
N ARG A 55 3.57 23.23 -15.74
CA ARG A 55 3.56 21.80 -16.13
C ARG A 55 2.22 21.12 -15.87
N GLY A 56 1.23 21.83 -15.32
CA GLY A 56 -0.08 21.29 -14.98
C GLY A 56 -0.12 20.38 -13.75
N LEU A 57 0.95 20.33 -12.94
CA LEU A 57 1.02 19.47 -11.76
C LEU A 57 0.40 20.13 -10.52
N LEU A 58 0.39 21.47 -10.47
CA LEU A 58 -0.34 22.26 -9.49
C LEU A 58 -1.37 23.15 -10.19
N VAL A 59 -2.43 23.50 -9.47
CA VAL A 59 -3.38 24.55 -9.85
C VAL A 59 -3.38 25.62 -8.78
N GLN A 60 -3.49 26.89 -9.19
CA GLN A 60 -3.61 28.02 -8.27
C GLN A 60 -5.06 28.48 -8.18
N GLU A 61 -5.62 28.48 -6.97
CA GLU A 61 -6.95 28.99 -6.63
C GLU A 61 -6.79 30.16 -5.65
N GLY A 62 -6.88 31.37 -6.17
CA GLY A 62 -6.58 32.57 -5.42
C GLY A 62 -5.09 32.63 -5.04
N ASP A 63 -4.78 32.54 -3.76
CA ASP A 63 -3.41 32.52 -3.21
C ASP A 63 -2.93 31.13 -2.78
N THR A 64 -3.79 30.10 -2.97
CA THR A 64 -3.55 28.71 -2.56
C THR A 64 -3.22 27.84 -3.77
N TYR A 65 -2.18 27.02 -3.65
CA TYR A 65 -1.84 25.96 -4.61
C TYR A 65 -2.45 24.65 -4.18
N ARG A 66 -2.98 23.89 -5.15
CA ARG A 66 -3.54 22.53 -4.96
C ARG A 66 -2.94 21.55 -5.93
N ILE A 67 -3.00 20.26 -5.57
CA ILE A 67 -2.64 19.17 -6.47
C ILE A 67 -3.61 19.12 -7.64
N SER A 68 -3.08 19.06 -8.85
CA SER A 68 -3.86 18.99 -10.08
C SER A 68 -4.41 17.57 -10.31
N THR A 69 -5.52 17.48 -11.07
CA THR A 69 -6.07 16.20 -11.56
C THR A 69 -5.14 15.44 -12.52
N TRP A 70 -4.05 16.02 -12.99
CA TRP A 70 -3.03 15.32 -13.79
C TRP A 70 -2.41 14.15 -13.03
N PHE A 71 -2.26 14.25 -11.72
CA PHE A 71 -1.81 13.12 -10.91
C PHE A 71 -2.77 11.93 -10.94
N LEU A 72 -4.08 12.17 -11.18
CA LEU A 72 -5.05 11.11 -11.38
C LEU A 72 -4.79 10.35 -12.69
N ASP A 73 -4.45 11.04 -13.79
CA ASP A 73 -4.10 10.43 -15.07
C ASP A 73 -2.88 9.51 -14.92
N TYR A 74 -1.79 10.01 -14.31
CA TYR A 74 -0.62 9.18 -13.99
C TYR A 74 -0.98 7.98 -13.12
N GLY A 75 -1.78 8.18 -12.09
CA GLY A 75 -2.19 7.11 -11.17
C GLY A 75 -3.01 6.03 -11.88
N ILE A 76 -3.95 6.42 -12.73
CA ILE A 76 -4.76 5.49 -13.55
C ILE A 76 -3.86 4.74 -14.54
N HIS A 77 -2.97 5.43 -15.25
CA HIS A 77 -2.03 4.80 -16.17
C HIS A 77 -1.16 3.75 -15.47
N VAL A 78 -0.56 4.07 -14.32
CA VAL A 78 0.26 3.14 -13.54
C VAL A 78 -0.55 1.94 -13.07
N ARG A 79 -1.74 2.17 -12.50
CA ARG A 79 -2.61 1.10 -12.01
C ARG A 79 -3.01 0.14 -13.12
N ASN A 80 -3.45 0.67 -14.28
CA ASN A 80 -3.92 -0.14 -15.41
C ASN A 80 -2.79 -0.93 -16.10
N ARG A 81 -1.51 -0.61 -15.83
CA ARG A 81 -0.37 -1.40 -16.29
C ARG A 81 -0.21 -2.72 -15.53
N HIS A 82 -0.76 -2.82 -14.34
CA HIS A 82 -0.69 -4.04 -13.53
C HIS A 82 -1.81 -5.02 -13.94
N ARG A 83 -1.46 -6.10 -14.64
CA ARG A 83 -2.41 -7.18 -15.01
C ARG A 83 -3.21 -7.69 -13.81
N LEU A 84 -2.58 -7.75 -12.63
CA LEU A 84 -3.25 -8.12 -11.40
C LEU A 84 -4.47 -7.24 -11.11
N TYR A 85 -4.41 -5.94 -11.42
CA TYR A 85 -5.54 -5.03 -11.21
C TYR A 85 -6.77 -5.45 -12.02
N ASP A 86 -6.58 -5.73 -13.32
CA ASP A 86 -7.71 -6.07 -14.21
C ASP A 86 -8.34 -7.41 -13.82
N VAL A 87 -7.51 -8.42 -13.48
CA VAL A 87 -7.97 -9.77 -13.13
C VAL A 87 -8.54 -9.84 -11.72
N ALA A 88 -7.93 -9.16 -10.74
CA ALA A 88 -8.37 -9.22 -9.35
C ALA A 88 -9.59 -8.33 -9.05
N ARG A 89 -9.83 -7.26 -9.82
CA ARG A 89 -10.91 -6.31 -9.55
C ARG A 89 -12.28 -6.97 -9.39
N PRO A 90 -12.78 -7.79 -10.34
CA PRO A 90 -14.10 -8.43 -10.20
C PRO A 90 -14.17 -9.32 -8.95
N LYS A 91 -13.10 -10.03 -8.62
CA LYS A 91 -13.04 -10.90 -7.44
C LYS A 91 -13.01 -10.11 -6.13
N VAL A 92 -12.34 -8.97 -6.09
CA VAL A 92 -12.36 -8.03 -4.95
C VAL A 92 -13.77 -7.46 -4.71
N ASP A 93 -14.49 -7.12 -5.80
CA ASP A 93 -15.88 -6.64 -5.72
C ASP A 93 -16.81 -7.74 -5.20
N GLU A 94 -16.66 -8.98 -5.68
CA GLU A 94 -17.41 -10.17 -5.23
C GLU A 94 -17.18 -10.43 -3.74
N LEU A 95 -15.91 -10.51 -3.30
CA LEU A 95 -15.54 -10.71 -1.91
C LEU A 95 -16.12 -9.62 -0.99
N ALA A 96 -16.11 -8.36 -1.43
CA ALA A 96 -16.66 -7.26 -0.65
C ALA A 96 -18.20 -7.36 -0.51
N ALA A 97 -18.89 -7.83 -1.55
CA ALA A 97 -20.33 -8.05 -1.53
C ALA A 97 -20.70 -9.27 -0.64
N GLU A 98 -19.90 -10.33 -0.68
CA GLU A 98 -20.15 -11.57 0.07
C GLU A 98 -19.84 -11.41 1.56
N THR A 99 -18.69 -10.81 1.90
CA THR A 99 -18.26 -10.66 3.30
C THR A 99 -18.89 -9.46 4.00
N ASP A 100 -19.46 -8.51 3.24
CA ASP A 100 -19.94 -7.21 3.71
C ASP A 100 -18.85 -6.35 4.40
N GLU A 101 -17.58 -6.69 4.15
CA GLU A 101 -16.38 -6.06 4.73
C GLU A 101 -15.56 -5.29 3.68
N LYS A 102 -14.45 -4.73 4.11
CA LYS A 102 -13.53 -4.01 3.23
C LYS A 102 -12.50 -4.97 2.63
N VAL A 103 -12.38 -4.98 1.32
CA VAL A 103 -11.45 -5.85 0.59
C VAL A 103 -10.44 -4.99 -0.17
N TRP A 104 -9.17 -5.41 -0.11
CA TRP A 104 -8.07 -4.73 -0.75
C TRP A 104 -7.28 -5.66 -1.66
N CYS A 105 -6.86 -5.14 -2.81
CA CYS A 105 -5.80 -5.71 -3.65
C CYS A 105 -4.54 -4.85 -3.48
N VAL A 106 -3.45 -5.49 -3.14
CA VAL A 106 -2.17 -4.86 -2.78
C VAL A 106 -1.05 -5.48 -3.60
N ILE A 107 -0.09 -4.68 -4.04
CA ILE A 107 1.18 -5.12 -4.64
C ILE A 107 2.36 -4.68 -3.78
N GLU A 108 3.53 -5.30 -3.96
CA GLU A 108 4.80 -4.77 -3.44
C GLU A 108 5.44 -3.88 -4.50
N GLU A 109 5.85 -2.69 -4.11
CA GLU A 109 6.66 -1.79 -4.92
C GLU A 109 7.68 -1.07 -4.04
N HIS A 110 8.96 -1.18 -4.37
CA HIS A 110 10.06 -0.55 -3.63
C HIS A 110 10.08 -0.89 -2.13
N GLY A 111 9.71 -2.12 -1.74
CA GLY A 111 9.74 -2.59 -0.34
C GLY A 111 8.52 -2.24 0.49
N VAL A 112 7.52 -1.59 -0.09
CA VAL A 112 6.26 -1.25 0.60
C VAL A 112 5.05 -1.83 -0.11
N GLY A 113 3.98 -2.07 0.63
CA GLY A 113 2.70 -2.46 0.05
C GLY A 113 1.95 -1.26 -0.49
N VAL A 114 1.49 -1.34 -1.74
CA VAL A 114 0.69 -0.31 -2.41
C VAL A 114 -0.71 -0.83 -2.67
N HIS A 115 -1.72 -0.14 -2.14
CA HIS A 115 -3.12 -0.47 -2.36
C HIS A 115 -3.55 -0.03 -3.77
N ILE A 116 -3.65 -0.97 -4.73
CA ILE A 116 -3.98 -0.64 -6.12
C ILE A 116 -5.49 -0.66 -6.41
N TYR A 117 -6.26 -1.42 -5.62
CA TYR A 117 -7.71 -1.46 -5.70
C TYR A 117 -8.33 -1.82 -4.35
N GLY A 118 -9.58 -1.39 -4.13
CA GLY A 118 -10.35 -1.75 -2.94
C GLY A 118 -11.83 -1.57 -3.16
N ALA A 119 -12.61 -2.52 -2.64
CA ALA A 119 -14.05 -2.49 -2.56
C ALA A 119 -14.51 -2.53 -1.10
N GLN A 120 -15.75 -2.13 -0.85
CA GLN A 120 -16.31 -2.10 0.49
C GLN A 120 -17.75 -2.60 0.48
N GLY A 121 -18.07 -3.49 1.42
CA GLY A 121 -19.44 -3.88 1.69
C GLY A 121 -20.23 -2.77 2.41
N ARG A 122 -21.50 -3.01 2.64
CA ARG A 122 -22.45 -2.00 3.20
C ARG A 122 -22.11 -1.59 4.63
N HIS A 123 -21.55 -2.51 5.41
CA HIS A 123 -21.23 -2.30 6.84
C HIS A 123 -19.72 -2.20 7.11
N SER A 124 -18.92 -2.06 6.05
CA SER A 124 -17.48 -1.99 6.17
C SER A 124 -17.01 -0.81 7.03
N VAL A 125 -15.92 -1.02 7.79
CA VAL A 125 -15.32 0.03 8.62
C VAL A 125 -14.74 1.13 7.73
N LYS A 126 -14.96 2.37 8.10
CA LYS A 126 -14.22 3.50 7.53
C LYS A 126 -12.80 3.46 8.08
N THR A 127 -11.90 2.79 7.38
CA THR A 127 -10.46 2.89 7.62
C THR A 127 -9.88 4.05 6.82
N HIS A 128 -8.78 4.63 7.28
CA HIS A 128 -8.06 5.67 6.53
C HIS A 128 -7.31 5.12 5.30
N ALA A 129 -7.35 3.79 5.09
CA ALA A 129 -6.71 3.17 3.93
C ALA A 129 -7.39 3.63 2.63
N ARG A 130 -6.57 3.99 1.64
CA ARG A 130 -7.00 4.52 0.33
C ARG A 130 -6.15 3.96 -0.80
N ILE A 131 -6.69 3.99 -2.01
CA ILE A 131 -5.94 3.63 -3.22
C ILE A 131 -4.70 4.53 -3.34
N GLY A 132 -3.56 3.93 -3.71
CA GLY A 132 -2.25 4.58 -3.77
C GLY A 132 -1.56 4.73 -2.41
N GLN A 133 -2.18 4.31 -1.30
CA GLN A 133 -1.51 4.32 0.00
C GLN A 133 -0.36 3.33 0.01
N ARG A 134 0.75 3.76 0.60
CA ARG A 134 1.95 2.96 0.87
C ARG A 134 1.99 2.61 2.35
N THR A 135 2.27 1.35 2.66
CA THR A 135 2.31 0.82 4.03
C THR A 135 3.44 -0.20 4.13
N HIS A 136 4.18 -0.21 5.25
CA HIS A 136 5.22 -1.23 5.48
C HIS A 136 4.58 -2.62 5.51
N LEU A 137 5.16 -3.57 4.77
CA LEU A 137 4.55 -4.89 4.52
C LEU A 137 4.31 -5.70 5.79
N HIS A 138 5.16 -5.58 6.81
CA HIS A 138 5.01 -6.33 8.07
C HIS A 138 3.80 -5.89 8.91
N GLN A 139 3.25 -4.71 8.66
CA GLN A 139 2.21 -4.10 9.51
C GLN A 139 0.79 -4.59 9.22
N PHE A 140 0.53 -5.30 8.11
CA PHE A 140 -0.83 -5.67 7.71
C PHE A 140 -0.90 -7.03 6.99
N ALA A 141 -2.09 -7.64 6.96
CA ALA A 141 -2.28 -9.01 6.50
C ALA A 141 -1.81 -9.24 5.05
N ALA A 142 -2.25 -8.43 4.09
CA ALA A 142 -1.82 -8.55 2.70
C ALA A 142 -0.30 -8.38 2.55
N GLY A 143 0.30 -7.45 3.30
CA GLY A 143 1.75 -7.23 3.29
C GLY A 143 2.53 -8.44 3.80
N LYS A 144 2.11 -9.03 4.91
CA LYS A 144 2.74 -10.25 5.46
C LYS A 144 2.55 -11.45 4.51
N ALA A 145 1.38 -11.55 3.87
CA ALA A 145 1.14 -12.59 2.85
C ALA A 145 2.08 -12.43 1.64
N ILE A 146 2.34 -11.20 1.20
CA ILE A 146 3.34 -10.91 0.16
C ILE A 146 4.75 -11.28 0.67
N LEU A 147 5.18 -10.74 1.81
CA LEU A 147 6.51 -11.01 2.37
C LEU A 147 6.82 -12.50 2.47
N ALA A 148 5.87 -13.30 2.97
CA ALA A 148 6.03 -14.74 3.13
C ALA A 148 6.37 -15.47 1.82
N HIS A 149 6.03 -14.89 0.65
CA HIS A 149 6.23 -15.50 -0.66
C HIS A 149 7.19 -14.71 -1.57
N LEU A 150 7.96 -13.77 -0.99
CA LEU A 150 9.09 -13.15 -1.67
C LEU A 150 10.37 -13.99 -1.47
N PRO A 151 11.37 -13.87 -2.38
CA PRO A 151 12.71 -14.43 -2.16
C PRO A 151 13.34 -13.87 -0.88
N ASP A 152 14.04 -14.72 -0.11
CA ASP A 152 14.63 -14.33 1.18
C ASP A 152 15.57 -13.12 1.05
N GLU A 153 16.37 -13.03 -0.01
CA GLU A 153 17.22 -11.85 -0.28
C GLU A 153 16.40 -10.56 -0.45
N ARG A 154 15.17 -10.66 -0.97
CA ARG A 154 14.29 -9.50 -1.10
C ARG A 154 13.71 -9.10 0.24
N ILE A 155 13.34 -10.07 1.07
CA ILE A 155 12.85 -9.84 2.44
C ILE A 155 13.92 -9.11 3.24
N GLU A 156 15.16 -9.64 3.27
CA GLU A 156 16.24 -9.01 4.04
C GLU A 156 16.52 -7.58 3.58
N ARG A 157 16.56 -7.31 2.29
CA ARG A 157 16.71 -5.94 1.78
C ARG A 157 15.58 -5.01 2.24
N ILE A 158 14.33 -5.47 2.23
CA ILE A 158 13.19 -4.69 2.71
C ILE A 158 13.35 -4.37 4.20
N LEU A 159 13.77 -5.36 5.00
CA LEU A 159 13.98 -5.18 6.44
C LEU A 159 15.17 -4.27 6.75
N ASP A 160 16.21 -4.27 5.91
CA ASP A 160 17.36 -3.38 6.06
C ASP A 160 17.05 -1.94 5.67
N ASP A 161 16.26 -1.75 4.61
CA ASP A 161 15.91 -0.42 4.09
C ASP A 161 14.86 0.30 4.97
N TYR A 162 13.88 -0.43 5.51
CA TYR A 162 12.71 0.16 6.19
C TYR A 162 12.60 -0.17 7.68
N GLY A 163 13.29 -1.19 8.16
CA GLY A 163 13.14 -1.68 9.53
C GLY A 163 11.74 -2.25 9.79
N LEU A 164 11.42 -2.38 11.08
CA LEU A 164 10.15 -2.89 11.59
C LEU A 164 9.51 -1.87 12.53
N SER A 165 9.04 -0.76 11.99
CA SER A 165 8.38 0.28 12.77
C SER A 165 7.02 -0.18 13.31
N ALA A 166 6.75 0.08 14.59
CA ALA A 166 5.46 -0.18 15.20
C ALA A 166 4.39 0.78 14.66
N GLN A 167 3.22 0.24 14.34
CA GLN A 167 2.01 1.00 14.07
C GLN A 167 1.07 0.98 15.27
N THR A 168 1.08 -0.14 16.01
CA THR A 168 0.38 -0.35 17.29
C THR A 168 1.31 -1.14 18.22
N ASP A 169 0.90 -1.30 19.47
CA ASP A 169 1.62 -2.14 20.45
C ASP A 169 1.58 -3.66 20.09
N ARG A 170 0.81 -4.05 19.07
CA ARG A 170 0.69 -5.42 18.57
C ARG A 170 1.44 -5.67 17.26
N THR A 171 2.04 -4.65 16.69
CA THR A 171 2.85 -4.79 15.47
C THR A 171 4.11 -5.60 15.79
N ILE A 172 4.42 -6.60 14.96
CA ILE A 172 5.68 -7.35 15.06
C ILE A 172 6.84 -6.40 14.73
N THR A 173 7.78 -6.25 15.68
CA THR A 173 8.94 -5.35 15.54
C THR A 173 10.28 -6.07 15.70
N ASP A 174 10.26 -7.37 15.99
CA ASP A 174 11.44 -8.22 16.05
C ASP A 174 11.59 -9.01 14.74
N ARG A 175 12.83 -9.10 14.22
CA ARG A 175 13.11 -9.78 12.95
C ARG A 175 12.95 -11.28 13.02
N ASP A 176 13.33 -11.90 14.12
CA ASP A 176 13.28 -13.35 14.28
C ASP A 176 11.82 -13.78 14.48
N GLU A 177 11.05 -13.04 15.29
CA GLU A 177 9.60 -13.23 15.41
C GLU A 177 8.89 -13.10 14.05
N LEU A 178 9.26 -12.08 13.25
CA LEU A 178 8.68 -11.94 11.91
C LEU A 178 9.00 -13.13 11.02
N ARG A 179 10.23 -13.65 11.01
CA ARG A 179 10.62 -14.81 10.19
C ARG A 179 9.80 -16.06 10.56
N GLU A 180 9.68 -16.38 11.84
CA GLU A 180 8.85 -17.50 12.31
C GLU A 180 7.38 -17.33 11.88
N HIS A 181 6.89 -16.08 11.94
CA HIS A 181 5.54 -15.76 11.50
C HIS A 181 5.36 -15.94 9.98
N LEU A 182 6.36 -15.54 9.18
CA LEU A 182 6.34 -15.71 7.72
C LEU A 182 6.41 -17.20 7.33
N GLU A 183 7.16 -18.04 8.03
CA GLU A 183 7.17 -19.50 7.81
C GLU A 183 5.77 -20.10 8.05
N THR A 184 5.12 -19.73 9.16
CA THR A 184 3.75 -20.15 9.44
C THR A 184 2.77 -19.70 8.34
N ILE A 185 2.95 -18.50 7.77
CA ILE A 185 2.14 -18.00 6.66
C ILE A 185 2.39 -18.81 5.39
N ARG A 186 3.65 -19.17 5.08
CA ARG A 186 3.99 -20.02 3.92
C ARG A 186 3.31 -21.37 4.00
N GLU A 187 3.29 -21.99 5.17
CA GLU A 187 2.68 -23.31 5.38
C GLU A 187 1.17 -23.29 5.22
N ARG A 188 0.47 -22.32 5.80
CA ARG A 188 -1.00 -22.24 5.77
C ARG A 188 -1.56 -21.49 4.56
N GLY A 189 -0.75 -20.70 3.85
CA GLY A 189 -1.14 -19.94 2.66
C GLY A 189 -1.80 -18.58 2.90
N TYR A 190 -1.98 -18.13 4.13
CA TYR A 190 -2.62 -16.85 4.45
C TYR A 190 -2.04 -16.21 5.71
N ALA A 191 -2.24 -14.90 5.86
CA ALA A 191 -1.78 -14.11 6.98
C ALA A 191 -2.94 -13.51 7.76
N PHE A 192 -2.83 -13.47 9.07
CA PHE A 192 -3.71 -12.68 9.93
C PHE A 192 -3.10 -11.30 10.22
N ASN A 193 -3.96 -10.31 10.43
CA ASN A 193 -3.67 -9.09 11.16
C ASN A 193 -4.64 -9.00 12.32
N ARG A 194 -4.12 -8.94 13.54
CA ARG A 194 -4.91 -8.86 14.77
C ARG A 194 -4.60 -7.56 15.50
N GLU A 195 -5.11 -6.44 14.92
CA GLU A 195 -4.90 -5.09 15.43
C GLU A 195 -3.44 -4.59 15.31
N GLU A 196 -2.63 -5.21 14.46
CA GLU A 196 -1.24 -4.82 14.23
C GLU A 196 -1.12 -3.52 13.42
N SER A 197 -2.09 -3.22 12.56
CA SER A 197 -2.15 -1.98 11.76
C SER A 197 -3.03 -0.89 12.37
N VAL A 198 -4.17 -1.29 12.93
CA VAL A 198 -5.17 -0.39 13.54
C VAL A 198 -5.85 -1.13 14.69
N ILE A 199 -5.86 -0.53 15.87
CA ILE A 199 -6.58 -1.08 17.02
C ILE A 199 -8.08 -1.21 16.70
N GLY A 200 -8.68 -2.35 17.06
CA GLY A 200 -10.08 -2.67 16.78
C GLY A 200 -10.35 -3.20 15.36
N VAL A 201 -9.31 -3.42 14.55
CA VAL A 201 -9.42 -3.98 13.19
C VAL A 201 -8.67 -5.30 13.09
N HIS A 202 -9.36 -6.33 12.60
CA HIS A 202 -8.77 -7.59 12.17
C HIS A 202 -8.77 -7.69 10.65
N ALA A 203 -7.86 -8.49 10.11
CA ALA A 203 -7.82 -8.79 8.68
C ALA A 203 -7.24 -10.17 8.42
N VAL A 204 -7.65 -10.77 7.31
CA VAL A 204 -7.03 -11.95 6.70
C VAL A 204 -6.55 -11.56 5.32
N GLY A 205 -5.35 -12.02 4.93
CA GLY A 205 -4.77 -11.74 3.61
C GLY A 205 -4.17 -13.00 3.01
N ALA A 206 -4.41 -13.23 1.73
CA ALA A 206 -3.82 -14.33 0.97
C ALA A 206 -2.99 -13.79 -0.21
N PRO A 207 -1.84 -14.39 -0.53
CA PRO A 207 -1.01 -13.97 -1.64
C PRO A 207 -1.67 -14.32 -2.96
N VAL A 208 -1.37 -13.55 -4.00
CA VAL A 208 -1.53 -13.93 -5.40
C VAL A 208 -0.14 -14.18 -5.95
N ARG A 209 0.12 -15.42 -6.42
CA ARG A 209 1.45 -15.87 -6.82
C ARG A 209 1.52 -16.08 -8.33
N ASN A 210 2.71 -15.94 -8.87
CA ASN A 210 3.02 -16.36 -10.23
C ASN A 210 3.34 -17.87 -10.29
N GLU A 211 3.63 -18.38 -11.48
CA GLU A 211 3.97 -19.79 -11.71
C GLU A 211 5.20 -20.27 -10.94
N SER A 212 6.11 -19.38 -10.55
CA SER A 212 7.28 -19.70 -9.73
C SER A 212 6.98 -19.75 -8.22
N GLY A 213 5.73 -19.46 -7.80
CA GLY A 213 5.32 -19.40 -6.40
C GLY A 213 5.63 -18.06 -5.71
N THR A 214 6.21 -17.11 -6.43
CA THR A 214 6.52 -15.78 -5.89
C THR A 214 5.28 -14.90 -5.87
N ALA A 215 5.05 -14.19 -4.77
CA ALA A 215 3.93 -13.26 -4.67
C ALA A 215 4.11 -12.07 -5.62
N ILE A 216 3.09 -11.81 -6.43
CA ILE A 216 2.95 -10.62 -7.29
C ILE A 216 1.99 -9.60 -6.68
N GLY A 217 1.31 -9.98 -5.62
CA GLY A 217 0.40 -9.17 -4.83
C GLY A 217 -0.32 -10.01 -3.80
N ALA A 218 -1.35 -9.44 -3.18
CA ALA A 218 -2.23 -10.14 -2.25
C ALA A 218 -3.62 -9.51 -2.25
N ILE A 219 -4.61 -10.31 -1.83
CA ILE A 219 -5.97 -9.84 -1.53
C ILE A 219 -6.19 -10.00 -0.03
N SER A 220 -6.85 -9.02 0.61
CA SER A 220 -7.20 -9.10 2.03
C SER A 220 -8.58 -8.59 2.32
N VAL A 221 -9.24 -9.23 3.31
CA VAL A 221 -10.51 -8.79 3.90
C VAL A 221 -10.21 -8.21 5.27
N ALA A 222 -10.70 -7.01 5.56
CA ALA A 222 -10.48 -6.28 6.80
C ALA A 222 -11.80 -5.75 7.36
N GLY A 223 -12.02 -5.93 8.66
CA GLY A 223 -13.21 -5.47 9.35
C GLY A 223 -13.02 -5.30 10.84
N PRO A 224 -14.07 -4.91 11.58
CA PRO A 224 -14.00 -4.75 13.03
C PRO A 224 -13.62 -6.05 13.73
N ALA A 225 -12.71 -5.96 14.72
CA ALA A 225 -12.26 -7.13 15.49
C ALA A 225 -13.41 -7.87 16.21
N ASN A 226 -14.49 -7.19 16.54
CA ASN A 226 -15.67 -7.81 17.15
C ASN A 226 -16.53 -8.62 16.17
N ARG A 227 -16.44 -8.38 14.87
CA ARG A 227 -17.08 -9.19 13.81
C ARG A 227 -16.13 -10.26 13.28
N LEU A 228 -14.91 -9.89 12.91
CA LEU A 228 -13.90 -10.82 12.41
C LEU A 228 -13.24 -11.57 13.57
N ARG A 229 -13.92 -12.61 14.08
CA ARG A 229 -13.46 -13.46 15.18
C ARG A 229 -14.02 -14.88 15.07
N GLY A 230 -13.48 -15.81 15.89
CA GLY A 230 -13.90 -17.21 15.87
C GLY A 230 -13.72 -17.84 14.49
N ASP A 231 -14.60 -18.77 14.15
CA ASP A 231 -14.53 -19.58 12.91
C ASP A 231 -14.56 -18.71 11.65
N LEU A 232 -15.33 -17.60 11.66
CA LEU A 232 -15.32 -16.64 10.56
C LEU A 232 -13.91 -16.16 10.21
N MET A 233 -13.09 -15.83 11.22
CA MET A 233 -11.73 -15.35 11.01
C MET A 233 -10.73 -16.47 10.76
N THR A 234 -10.89 -17.63 11.42
CA THR A 234 -9.87 -18.69 11.42
C THR A 234 -10.10 -19.78 10.37
N GLU A 235 -11.32 -19.88 9.81
CA GLU A 235 -11.72 -20.90 8.84
C GLU A 235 -12.39 -20.28 7.61
N ASP A 236 -13.56 -19.64 7.75
CA ASP A 236 -14.38 -19.20 6.62
C ASP A 236 -13.66 -18.18 5.71
N LEU A 237 -13.10 -17.10 6.29
CA LEU A 237 -12.40 -16.08 5.50
C LEU A 237 -11.09 -16.57 4.87
N PRO A 238 -10.23 -17.36 5.54
CA PRO A 238 -9.12 -18.01 4.91
C PRO A 238 -9.51 -18.86 3.70
N ASP A 239 -10.50 -19.74 3.82
CA ASP A 239 -10.94 -20.61 2.75
C ASP A 239 -11.49 -19.81 1.55
N LEU A 240 -12.30 -18.79 1.82
CA LEU A 240 -12.83 -17.89 0.81
C LEU A 240 -11.72 -17.15 0.07
N LEU A 241 -10.73 -16.60 0.81
CA LEU A 241 -9.61 -15.87 0.23
C LEU A 241 -8.68 -16.77 -0.58
N LEU A 242 -8.37 -17.97 -0.09
CA LEU A 242 -7.54 -18.93 -0.82
C LEU A 242 -8.22 -19.36 -2.13
N GLY A 243 -9.53 -19.61 -2.11
CA GLY A 243 -10.30 -19.86 -3.33
C GLY A 243 -10.24 -18.71 -4.31
N ALA A 244 -10.43 -17.48 -3.83
CA ALA A 244 -10.41 -16.28 -4.65
C ALA A 244 -9.03 -15.99 -5.26
N THR A 245 -7.96 -16.11 -4.46
CA THR A 245 -6.60 -15.87 -4.98
C THR A 245 -6.16 -16.93 -5.96
N ASN A 246 -6.52 -18.21 -5.74
CA ASN A 246 -6.27 -19.28 -6.69
C ASN A 246 -6.97 -19.03 -8.04
N GLU A 247 -8.22 -18.56 -8.04
CA GLU A 247 -8.94 -18.20 -9.27
C GLU A 247 -8.23 -17.05 -10.01
N VAL A 248 -7.77 -16.04 -9.27
CA VAL A 248 -6.99 -14.93 -9.84
C VAL A 248 -5.66 -15.44 -10.43
N GLU A 249 -4.93 -16.31 -9.74
CA GLU A 249 -3.69 -16.94 -10.22
C GLU A 249 -3.92 -17.68 -11.55
N VAL A 250 -4.97 -18.51 -11.62
CA VAL A 250 -5.35 -19.27 -12.84
C VAL A 250 -5.69 -18.31 -13.99
N ASN A 251 -6.49 -17.27 -13.73
CA ASN A 251 -6.86 -16.30 -14.77
C ASN A 251 -5.64 -15.48 -15.25
N LEU A 252 -4.68 -15.18 -14.39
CA LEU A 252 -3.43 -14.51 -14.77
C LEU A 252 -2.53 -15.39 -15.66
N ALA A 253 -2.52 -16.70 -15.45
CA ALA A 253 -1.75 -17.63 -16.26
C ALA A 253 -2.32 -17.80 -17.68
N HIS A 254 -3.63 -17.58 -17.88
CA HIS A 254 -4.32 -17.83 -19.15
C HIS A 254 -4.69 -16.58 -19.95
N SER A 255 -4.36 -15.36 -19.44
CA SER A 255 -4.73 -14.07 -20.07
C SER A 255 -3.59 -13.36 -20.82
#